data_7aaa879f40160bad7277649223bd568d
#
_entry.id   7aaa879f40160bad7277649223bd568d
#
_cell.length_a   1.000
_cell.length_b   1.000
_cell.length_c   1.000
_cell.angle_alpha   90.00
_cell.angle_beta   90.00
_cell.angle_gamma   90.00
#
_symmetry.space_group_name_H-M   'P 1'
#
loop_
_entity.id
_entity.type
_entity.pdbx_description
1 polymer ?
#
loop_
_entity_poly.entity_id
_entity_poly.type
_entity_poly.pdbx_seq_one_letter_code
_entity_poly.pdbx_strand_id
1 'polypeptide(L)'
;MNMIPYGKQEINKDDVDAVLEVLSSDFLTQGPKVPAFENAVAFYTGAAYGVAVNSATSALHIACLALGLGKGDWLWTSAITFVASANCGIYCGAK
;
A
#
# COMPACT_ATOMS: atom_id res chain seq x y z
N MET A 1 30.86 -4.79 16.31
CA MET A 1 29.53 -4.49 16.87
C MET A 1 28.52 -4.76 15.77
N ASN A 2 27.64 -5.78 15.90
CA ASN A 2 26.62 -6.01 14.89
C ASN A 2 25.53 -4.94 15.07
N MET A 3 25.37 -4.07 14.09
CA MET A 3 24.31 -3.06 14.07
C MET A 3 22.95 -3.75 13.92
N ILE A 4 22.02 -3.49 14.82
CA ILE A 4 20.63 -3.93 14.68
C ILE A 4 19.93 -2.90 13.79
N PRO A 5 19.48 -3.26 12.57
CA PRO A 5 18.81 -2.30 11.69
C PRO A 5 17.42 -1.97 12.23
N TYR A 6 16.94 -0.77 11.94
CA TYR A 6 15.55 -0.34 12.23
C TYR A 6 14.51 -1.25 11.58
N GLY A 7 14.79 -1.68 10.37
CA GLY A 7 13.99 -2.65 9.62
C GLY A 7 14.82 -3.20 8.47
N LYS A 8 14.50 -4.41 8.07
CA LYS A 8 15.11 -5.08 6.92
C LYS A 8 14.06 -5.97 6.26
N GLN A 9 13.95 -5.88 4.94
CA GLN A 9 13.15 -6.79 4.15
C GLN A 9 13.78 -8.19 4.16
N GLU A 10 12.96 -9.21 4.10
CA GLU A 10 13.36 -10.59 3.86
C GLU A 10 12.85 -10.99 2.47
N ILE A 11 13.78 -11.32 1.59
CA ILE A 11 13.46 -11.77 0.22
C ILE A 11 13.98 -13.19 0.10
N ASN A 12 13.11 -14.12 -0.22
CA ASN A 12 13.41 -15.52 -0.41
C ASN A 12 13.31 -15.92 -1.90
N LYS A 13 13.55 -17.21 -2.17
CA LYS A 13 13.51 -17.73 -3.54
C LYS A 13 12.14 -17.62 -4.18
N ASP A 14 11.07 -17.81 -3.42
CA ASP A 14 9.70 -17.77 -3.94
C ASP A 14 9.33 -16.36 -4.40
N ASP A 15 9.80 -15.32 -3.69
CA ASP A 15 9.62 -13.92 -4.09
C ASP A 15 10.32 -13.63 -5.43
N VAL A 16 11.56 -14.13 -5.58
CA VAL A 16 12.33 -13.97 -6.82
C VAL A 16 11.67 -14.71 -7.98
N ASP A 17 11.25 -15.95 -7.76
CA ASP A 17 10.60 -16.78 -8.78
C ASP A 17 9.28 -16.14 -9.24
N ALA A 18 8.48 -15.59 -8.32
CA ALA A 18 7.24 -14.88 -8.65
C ALA A 18 7.48 -13.64 -9.55
N VAL A 19 8.55 -12.89 -9.29
CA VAL A 19 8.94 -11.75 -10.14
C VAL A 19 9.38 -12.24 -11.52
N LEU A 20 10.22 -13.27 -11.58
CA LEU A 20 10.69 -13.85 -12.85
C LEU A 20 9.54 -14.41 -13.69
N GLU A 21 8.54 -15.02 -13.05
CA GLU A 21 7.33 -15.49 -13.74
C GLU A 21 6.61 -14.33 -14.46
N VAL A 22 6.43 -13.20 -13.77
CA VAL A 22 5.79 -12.02 -14.36
C VAL A 22 6.63 -11.44 -15.51
N LEU A 23 7.94 -11.31 -15.30
CA LEU A 23 8.86 -10.77 -16.34
C LEU A 23 8.91 -11.64 -17.59
N SER A 24 8.63 -12.93 -17.45
CA SER A 24 8.60 -13.90 -18.56
C SER A 24 7.19 -14.08 -19.15
N SER A 25 6.18 -13.40 -18.62
CA SER A 25 4.81 -13.46 -19.08
C SER A 25 4.52 -12.43 -20.16
N ASP A 26 3.37 -12.56 -20.83
CA ASP A 26 2.90 -11.60 -21.82
C ASP A 26 2.42 -10.27 -21.21
N PHE A 27 2.27 -10.21 -19.88
CA PHE A 27 1.66 -9.08 -19.16
C PHE A 27 2.61 -8.48 -18.12
N LEU A 28 3.32 -7.42 -18.48
CA LEU A 28 4.11 -6.61 -17.53
C LEU A 28 3.26 -5.53 -16.85
N THR A 29 2.16 -5.13 -17.47
CA THR A 29 1.21 -4.15 -16.93
C THR A 29 -0.21 -4.70 -17.01
N GLN A 30 -1.05 -4.38 -16.05
CA GLN A 30 -2.48 -4.79 -16.05
C GLN A 30 -2.71 -6.30 -16.22
N GLY A 31 -1.75 -7.11 -15.80
CA GLY A 31 -1.83 -8.56 -15.87
C GLY A 31 -2.61 -9.17 -14.71
N PRO A 32 -2.72 -10.50 -14.67
CA PRO A 32 -3.55 -11.22 -13.69
C PRO A 32 -3.00 -11.17 -12.25
N LYS A 33 -1.74 -10.78 -12.05
CA LYS A 33 -1.12 -10.78 -10.71
C LYS A 33 -1.67 -9.70 -9.80
N VAL A 34 -2.04 -8.52 -10.34
CA VAL A 34 -2.63 -7.44 -9.53
C VAL A 34 -3.99 -7.86 -8.95
N PRO A 35 -4.98 -8.28 -9.75
CA PRO A 35 -6.25 -8.76 -9.19
C PRO A 35 -6.09 -10.01 -8.31
N ALA A 36 -5.14 -10.89 -8.58
CA ALA A 36 -4.86 -12.03 -7.70
C ALA A 36 -4.37 -11.57 -6.32
N PHE A 37 -3.50 -10.57 -6.25
CA PHE A 37 -3.04 -9.97 -5.01
C PHE A 37 -4.18 -9.27 -4.26
N GLU A 38 -4.98 -8.46 -4.95
CA GLU A 38 -6.15 -7.77 -4.37
C GLU A 38 -7.14 -8.75 -3.73
N ASN A 39 -7.45 -9.84 -4.44
CA ASN A 39 -8.33 -10.90 -3.94
C ASN A 39 -7.72 -11.64 -2.73
N ALA A 40 -6.43 -11.92 -2.75
CA ALA A 40 -5.76 -12.59 -1.65
C ALA A 40 -5.76 -11.73 -0.37
N VAL A 41 -5.49 -10.43 -0.50
CA VAL A 41 -5.53 -9.49 0.63
C VAL A 41 -6.96 -9.34 1.15
N ALA A 42 -7.94 -9.17 0.27
CA ALA A 42 -9.35 -9.07 0.64
C ALA A 42 -9.81 -10.33 1.40
N PHE A 43 -9.46 -11.51 0.89
CA PHE A 43 -9.78 -12.79 1.55
C PHE A 43 -9.13 -12.90 2.93
N TYR A 44 -7.84 -12.59 3.05
CA TYR A 44 -7.09 -12.67 4.30
C TYR A 44 -7.64 -11.72 5.38
N THR A 45 -8.05 -10.53 4.98
CA THR A 45 -8.54 -9.49 5.91
C THR A 45 -10.04 -9.56 6.17
N GLY A 46 -10.79 -10.36 5.40
CA GLY A 46 -12.25 -10.41 5.42
C GLY A 46 -12.91 -9.18 4.79
N ALA A 47 -12.16 -8.38 4.03
CA ALA A 47 -12.69 -7.22 3.32
C ALA A 47 -13.47 -7.65 2.07
N ALA A 48 -14.47 -6.84 1.67
CA ALA A 48 -15.23 -7.12 0.44
C ALA A 48 -14.38 -6.90 -0.83
N TYR A 49 -13.44 -5.98 -0.77
CA TYR A 49 -12.59 -5.59 -1.91
C TYR A 49 -11.17 -5.26 -1.44
N GLY A 50 -10.19 -5.46 -2.31
CA GLY A 50 -8.83 -4.97 -2.19
C GLY A 50 -8.50 -4.08 -3.39
N VAL A 51 -7.71 -3.04 -3.18
CA VAL A 51 -7.21 -2.16 -4.24
C VAL A 51 -5.71 -2.01 -4.10
N ALA A 52 -4.96 -2.52 -5.07
CA ALA A 52 -3.52 -2.41 -5.10
C ALA A 52 -3.08 -1.04 -5.64
N VAL A 53 -2.10 -0.46 -4.97
CA VAL A 53 -1.45 0.78 -5.36
C VAL A 53 0.06 0.65 -5.25
N ASN A 54 0.80 1.58 -5.81
CA ASN A 54 2.26 1.52 -5.87
C ASN A 54 2.98 1.81 -4.55
N SER A 55 2.28 2.33 -3.55
CA SER A 55 2.85 2.63 -2.24
C SER A 55 1.78 2.80 -1.16
N ALA A 56 2.15 2.58 0.11
CA ALA A 56 1.27 2.86 1.24
C ALA A 56 0.88 4.35 1.33
N THR A 57 1.74 5.26 0.89
CA THR A 57 1.42 6.70 0.78
C THR A 57 0.24 6.94 -0.16
N SER A 58 0.24 6.30 -1.32
CA SER A 58 -0.87 6.35 -2.27
C SER A 58 -2.13 5.72 -1.69
N ALA A 59 -2.01 4.59 -0.98
CA ALA A 59 -3.13 3.91 -0.33
C ALA A 59 -3.83 4.82 0.68
N LEU A 60 -3.06 5.47 1.56
CA LEU A 60 -3.59 6.41 2.55
C LEU A 60 -4.29 7.60 1.89
N HIS A 61 -3.70 8.18 0.84
CA HIS A 61 -4.30 9.30 0.12
C HIS A 61 -5.62 8.91 -0.54
N ILE A 62 -5.65 7.78 -1.26
CA ILE A 62 -6.87 7.28 -1.91
C ILE A 62 -7.95 6.95 -0.88
N ALA A 63 -7.58 6.37 0.27
CA ALA A 63 -8.53 6.10 1.35
C ALA A 63 -9.17 7.38 1.89
N CYS A 64 -8.38 8.43 2.10
CA CYS A 64 -8.88 9.74 2.50
C CYS A 64 -9.85 10.33 1.46
N LEU A 65 -9.50 10.25 0.17
CA LEU A 65 -10.37 10.70 -0.92
C LEU A 65 -11.67 9.89 -0.98
N ALA A 66 -11.61 8.58 -0.83
CA ALA A 66 -12.79 7.70 -0.84
C ALA A 66 -13.74 7.99 0.32
N LEU A 67 -13.22 8.44 1.46
CA LEU A 67 -14.03 8.90 2.60
C LEU A 67 -14.58 10.31 2.42
N GLY A 68 -14.23 11.01 1.35
CA GLY A 68 -14.66 12.39 1.10
C GLY A 68 -13.94 13.44 1.96
N LEU A 69 -12.79 13.07 2.55
CA LEU A 69 -12.00 14.01 3.37
C LEU A 69 -11.57 15.22 2.53
N GLY A 70 -11.75 16.44 3.06
CA GLY A 70 -11.46 17.66 2.32
C GLY A 70 -11.33 18.90 3.19
N LYS A 71 -11.47 20.06 2.54
CA LYS A 71 -11.37 21.37 3.20
C LYS A 71 -12.42 21.52 4.30
N GLY A 72 -11.97 21.81 5.50
CA GLY A 72 -12.80 21.98 6.69
C GLY A 72 -12.83 20.75 7.59
N ASP A 73 -12.37 19.61 7.11
CA ASP A 73 -12.29 18.37 7.88
C ASP A 73 -10.99 18.29 8.69
N TRP A 74 -10.99 17.38 9.65
CA TRP A 74 -9.85 17.09 10.52
C TRP A 74 -9.45 15.62 10.35
N LEU A 75 -8.15 15.38 10.20
CA LEU A 75 -7.55 14.05 10.27
C LEU A 75 -6.78 13.90 11.59
N TRP A 76 -7.15 12.90 12.37
CA TRP A 76 -6.42 12.54 13.57
C TRP A 76 -5.53 11.35 13.31
N THR A 77 -4.26 11.46 13.66
CA THR A 77 -3.28 10.39 13.45
C THR A 77 -2.26 10.35 14.58
N SER A 78 -1.47 9.27 14.64
CA SER A 78 -0.39 9.15 15.61
C SER A 78 0.73 10.14 15.32
N ALA A 79 1.28 10.75 16.38
CA ALA A 79 2.48 11.59 16.27
C ALA A 79 3.76 10.78 16.02
N ILE A 80 3.77 9.50 16.40
CA ILE A 80 4.91 8.59 16.20
C ILE A 80 4.55 7.65 15.05
N THR A 81 4.76 8.11 13.82
CA THR A 81 4.50 7.36 12.60
C THR A 81 5.24 7.98 11.42
N PHE A 82 5.22 7.30 10.28
CA PHE A 82 5.71 7.90 9.05
C PHE A 82 4.83 9.06 8.61
N VAL A 83 5.43 10.11 8.08
CA VAL A 83 4.78 11.39 7.77
C VAL A 83 3.58 11.28 6.80
N ALA A 84 3.54 10.24 5.97
CA ALA A 84 2.41 9.99 5.07
C ALA A 84 1.07 9.86 5.79
N SER A 85 1.09 9.39 7.06
CA SER A 85 -0.12 9.28 7.89
C SER A 85 -0.77 10.63 8.22
N ALA A 86 -0.01 11.71 8.22
CA ALA A 86 -0.52 13.08 8.36
C ALA A 86 -0.72 13.73 6.97
N ASN A 87 0.24 13.55 6.06
CA ASN A 87 0.21 14.19 4.76
C ASN A 87 -0.98 13.78 3.90
N CYS A 88 -1.51 12.57 4.06
CA CYS A 88 -2.70 12.12 3.30
C CYS A 88 -3.91 13.03 3.53
N GLY A 89 -4.10 13.55 4.75
CA GLY A 89 -5.13 14.56 5.02
C GLY A 89 -4.84 15.91 4.37
N ILE A 90 -3.57 16.34 4.44
CA ILE A 90 -3.12 17.60 3.83
C ILE A 90 -3.32 17.57 2.30
N TYR A 91 -3.02 16.45 1.66
CA TYR A 91 -3.24 16.28 0.21
C TYR A 91 -4.72 16.42 -0.18
N CYS A 92 -5.62 16.06 0.73
CA CYS A 92 -7.06 16.25 0.53
C CYS A 92 -7.55 17.65 0.92
N GLY A 93 -6.69 18.53 1.46
CA GLY A 93 -7.05 19.86 1.94
C GLY A 93 -7.63 19.91 3.35
N ALA A 94 -7.58 18.80 4.09
CA ALA A 94 -7.96 18.72 5.51
C ALA A 94 -6.86 19.30 6.44
N LYS A 95 -7.18 19.38 7.71
CA LYS A 95 -6.27 19.82 8.78
C LYS A 95 -5.89 18.67 9.70
#